data_896dec16f2f4d520a244e5d16dfb7570
#
_entry.id   896dec16f2f4d520a244e5d16dfb7570
#
_cell.length_a   1.000
_cell.length_b   1.000
_cell.length_c   1.000
_cell.angle_alpha   90.00
_cell.angle_beta   90.00
_cell.angle_gamma   90.00
#
_symmetry.space_group_name_H-M   'P 1'
#
loop_
_entity.id
_entity.type
_entity.pdbx_description
1 polymer ?
#
loop_
_entity_poly.entity_id
_entity_poly.type
_entity_poly.pdbx_seq_one_letter_code
_entity_poly.pdbx_strand_id
1 'polypeptide(L)'
;MASLCLSVRHSDKAQVVDLAAKLLELGYELDATHGTAVALGEASINPRLVNKVHEGRPHILDRIKNGEYTYIVNTAEGRVAIQDSKQLRRAALQNKVAYTTTMNEAFATCMAISVDATANVNSVQELHQKVKNR
;
A
#
# COMPACT_ATOMS: atom_id res chain seq x y z
N MET A 1 -12.25 0.29 8.03
CA MET A 1 -11.40 -0.56 7.17
C MET A 1 -10.16 0.21 6.77
N ALA A 2 -9.02 -0.41 6.88
CA ALA A 2 -7.76 0.26 6.57
C ALA A 2 -7.60 0.43 5.07
N SER A 3 -7.05 1.56 4.67
CA SER A 3 -6.82 1.88 3.27
C SER A 3 -5.33 1.96 2.99
N LEU A 4 -4.94 1.55 1.80
CA LEU A 4 -3.57 1.59 1.33
C LEU A 4 -3.50 2.38 0.05
N CYS A 5 -2.35 2.96 -0.21
CA CYS A 5 -2.11 3.64 -1.46
C CYS A 5 -1.00 2.96 -2.23
N LEU A 6 -1.26 2.67 -3.49
CA LEU A 6 -0.30 2.06 -4.40
C LEU A 6 0.06 3.05 -5.50
N SER A 7 1.35 3.34 -5.61
CA SER A 7 1.85 4.24 -6.65
C SER A 7 3.18 3.68 -7.12
N VAL A 8 3.17 2.96 -8.24
CA VAL A 8 4.37 2.27 -8.67
C VAL A 8 4.82 2.71 -10.05
N ARG A 9 6.13 2.66 -10.26
CA ARG A 9 6.72 3.00 -11.53
C ARG A 9 6.33 1.96 -12.58
N HIS A 10 6.54 2.30 -13.84
CA HIS A 10 6.10 1.45 -14.94
C HIS A 10 6.63 0.02 -14.84
N SER A 11 7.91 -0.13 -14.52
CA SER A 11 8.52 -1.45 -14.51
C SER A 11 7.98 -2.36 -13.39
N ASP A 12 7.26 -1.81 -12.42
CA ASP A 12 6.69 -2.59 -11.33
C ASP A 12 5.22 -2.90 -11.50
N LYS A 13 4.61 -2.46 -12.61
CA LYS A 13 3.16 -2.59 -12.75
C LYS A 13 2.67 -4.01 -12.90
N ALA A 14 3.49 -4.89 -13.45
CA ALA A 14 3.11 -6.30 -13.52
C ALA A 14 3.02 -6.90 -12.12
N GLN A 15 3.97 -6.56 -11.26
CA GLN A 15 4.00 -7.11 -9.89
C GLN A 15 2.94 -6.51 -8.99
N VAL A 16 2.55 -5.26 -9.24
CA VAL A 16 1.58 -4.61 -8.36
C VAL A 16 0.21 -5.28 -8.43
N VAL A 17 -0.11 -5.93 -9.54
CA VAL A 17 -1.37 -6.65 -9.65
C VAL A 17 -1.42 -7.78 -8.62
N ASP A 18 -0.34 -8.55 -8.50
CA ASP A 18 -0.29 -9.63 -7.53
C ASP A 18 -0.35 -9.10 -6.11
N LEU A 19 0.37 -8.03 -5.85
CA LEU A 19 0.36 -7.41 -4.53
C LEU A 19 -1.04 -6.93 -4.16
N ALA A 20 -1.71 -6.26 -5.10
CA ALA A 20 -3.05 -5.73 -4.86
C ALA A 20 -4.04 -6.85 -4.56
N ALA A 21 -3.95 -7.94 -5.29
CA ALA A 21 -4.83 -9.08 -5.06
C ALA A 21 -4.66 -9.62 -3.65
N LYS A 22 -3.42 -9.74 -3.18
CA LYS A 22 -3.17 -10.23 -1.83
C LYS A 22 -3.69 -9.27 -0.78
N LEU A 23 -3.51 -7.98 -1.00
CA LEU A 23 -3.99 -6.98 -0.04
C LEU A 23 -5.51 -6.97 0.04
N LEU A 24 -6.19 -7.14 -1.08
CA LEU A 24 -7.64 -7.23 -1.08
C LEU A 24 -8.12 -8.46 -0.31
N GLU A 25 -7.41 -9.57 -0.44
CA GLU A 25 -7.74 -10.76 0.32
C GLU A 25 -7.62 -10.53 1.82
N LEU A 26 -6.72 -9.65 2.21
CA LEU A 26 -6.53 -9.32 3.61
C LEU A 26 -7.54 -8.29 4.12
N GLY A 27 -8.41 -7.79 3.25
CA GLY A 27 -9.48 -6.89 3.66
C GLY A 27 -9.18 -5.41 3.55
N TYR A 28 -8.08 -5.04 2.89
CA TYR A 28 -7.74 -3.63 2.72
C TYR A 28 -8.49 -3.01 1.55
N GLU A 29 -8.73 -1.71 1.65
CA GLU A 29 -9.21 -0.93 0.54
C GLU A 29 -8.02 -0.29 -0.14
N LEU A 30 -8.08 -0.17 -1.46
CA LEU A 30 -6.94 0.30 -2.23
C LEU A 30 -7.24 1.61 -2.93
N ASP A 31 -6.29 2.54 -2.82
CA ASP A 31 -6.22 3.71 -3.68
C ASP A 31 -5.01 3.52 -4.58
N ALA A 32 -5.04 4.12 -5.76
CA ALA A 32 -3.91 4.03 -6.67
C ALA A 32 -3.82 5.30 -7.51
N THR A 33 -2.59 5.69 -7.85
CA THR A 33 -2.40 6.76 -8.82
C THR A 33 -2.80 6.26 -10.20
N HIS A 34 -3.01 7.19 -11.14
CA HIS A 34 -3.66 6.86 -12.41
C HIS A 34 -2.99 5.73 -13.18
N GLY A 35 -1.66 5.80 -13.37
CA GLY A 35 -0.96 4.76 -14.11
C GLY A 35 -1.04 3.40 -13.43
N THR A 36 -0.96 3.39 -12.11
CA THR A 36 -1.09 2.16 -11.34
C THR A 36 -2.52 1.62 -11.44
N ALA A 37 -3.50 2.52 -11.38
CA ALA A 37 -4.90 2.13 -11.48
C ALA A 37 -5.23 1.51 -12.84
N VAL A 38 -4.61 2.01 -13.92
CA VAL A 38 -4.80 1.42 -15.24
C VAL A 38 -4.31 -0.03 -15.25
N ALA A 39 -3.12 -0.27 -14.70
CA ALA A 39 -2.57 -1.62 -14.64
C ALA A 39 -3.46 -2.55 -13.82
N LEU A 40 -3.98 -2.06 -12.71
CA LEU A 40 -4.88 -2.87 -11.87
C LEU A 40 -6.21 -3.12 -12.57
N GLY A 41 -6.71 -2.13 -13.30
CA GLY A 41 -7.96 -2.27 -14.03
C GLY A 41 -7.90 -3.34 -15.09
N GLU A 42 -6.74 -3.54 -15.70
CA GLU A 42 -6.56 -4.59 -16.69
C GLU A 42 -6.71 -5.98 -16.06
N ALA A 43 -6.54 -6.09 -14.76
CA ALA A 43 -6.73 -7.33 -14.03
C ALA A 43 -8.06 -7.33 -13.28
N SER A 44 -8.97 -6.44 -13.62
CA SER A 44 -10.29 -6.30 -13.01
C SER A 44 -10.25 -5.86 -11.56
N ILE A 45 -9.20 -5.17 -11.16
CA ILE A 45 -9.10 -4.58 -9.84
C ILE A 45 -9.36 -3.09 -9.98
N ASN A 46 -10.31 -2.56 -9.22
CA ASN A 46 -10.75 -1.17 -9.37
C ASN A 46 -10.48 -0.37 -8.11
N PRO A 47 -9.27 0.18 -7.97
CA PRO A 47 -8.95 1.01 -6.81
C PRO A 47 -9.59 2.39 -6.95
N ARG A 48 -9.67 3.13 -5.83
CA ARG A 48 -10.07 4.52 -5.88
C ARG A 48 -8.88 5.31 -6.42
N LEU A 49 -9.15 6.26 -7.32
CA LEU A 49 -8.09 7.06 -7.91
C LEU A 49 -7.61 8.14 -6.96
N VAL A 50 -6.32 8.40 -6.96
CA VAL A 50 -5.74 9.50 -6.21
C VAL A 50 -4.70 10.20 -7.07
N ASN A 51 -4.65 11.53 -7.00
CA ASN A 51 -3.67 12.30 -7.76
C ASN A 51 -2.29 12.22 -7.13
N LYS A 52 -1.27 12.23 -7.96
CA LYS A 52 0.11 12.44 -7.49
C LYS A 52 0.26 13.89 -7.06
N VAL A 53 1.32 14.14 -6.29
CA VAL A 53 1.56 15.49 -5.76
C VAL A 53 1.57 16.54 -6.87
N HIS A 54 2.26 16.27 -7.97
CA HIS A 54 2.39 17.25 -9.04
C HIS A 54 1.15 17.34 -9.95
N GLU A 55 0.16 16.49 -9.73
CA GLU A 55 -1.06 16.51 -10.56
C GLU A 55 -2.14 17.44 -10.02
N GLY A 56 -1.93 17.99 -8.85
CA GLY A 56 -2.88 18.93 -8.29
C GLY A 56 -3.73 18.35 -7.17
N ARG A 57 -4.29 19.25 -6.38
CA ARG A 57 -5.07 18.86 -5.20
C ARG A 57 -6.51 18.58 -5.56
N PRO A 58 -7.20 17.69 -4.84
CA PRO A 58 -6.64 16.90 -3.74
C PRO A 58 -5.72 15.81 -4.27
N HIS A 59 -4.66 15.53 -3.53
CA HIS A 59 -3.68 14.55 -3.95
C HIS A 59 -3.26 13.68 -2.76
N ILE A 60 -2.30 12.81 -3.01
CA ILE A 60 -1.91 11.80 -2.04
C ILE A 60 -1.47 12.38 -0.69
N LEU A 61 -0.78 13.53 -0.70
CA LEU A 61 -0.38 14.17 0.55
C LEU A 61 -1.58 14.59 1.39
N ASP A 62 -2.63 15.08 0.73
CA ASP A 62 -3.84 15.48 1.45
C ASP A 62 -4.47 14.29 2.16
N ARG A 63 -4.48 13.14 1.50
CA ARG A 63 -5.06 11.94 2.10
C ARG A 63 -4.23 11.39 3.25
N ILE A 64 -2.90 11.50 3.14
CA ILE A 64 -2.02 11.11 4.24
C ILE A 64 -2.29 11.98 5.45
N LYS A 65 -2.39 13.29 5.25
CA LYS A 65 -2.62 14.22 6.35
C LYS A 65 -3.99 14.04 6.98
N ASN A 66 -4.95 13.57 6.20
CA ASN A 66 -6.29 13.30 6.72
C ASN A 66 -6.39 11.96 7.43
N GLY A 67 -5.31 11.21 7.50
CA GLY A 67 -5.31 9.92 8.19
C GLY A 67 -5.99 8.82 7.41
N GLU A 68 -6.05 8.92 6.10
CA GLU A 68 -6.79 7.95 5.29
C GLU A 68 -6.01 6.68 4.99
N TYR A 69 -4.69 6.71 5.14
CA TYR A 69 -3.85 5.56 4.79
C TYR A 69 -3.13 5.00 6.00
N THR A 70 -3.02 3.67 6.04
CA THR A 70 -2.18 3.01 7.04
C THR A 70 -0.87 2.54 6.42
N TYR A 71 -0.79 2.46 5.10
CA TYR A 71 0.38 1.92 4.42
C TYR A 71 0.45 2.48 3.01
N ILE A 72 1.65 2.80 2.56
CA ILE A 72 1.89 3.33 1.22
C ILE A 72 3.00 2.54 0.57
N VAL A 73 2.75 2.08 -0.66
CA VAL A 73 3.78 1.49 -1.51
C VAL A 73 4.03 2.50 -2.61
N ASN A 74 5.23 3.03 -2.65
CA ASN A 74 5.58 4.04 -3.63
C ASN A 74 6.95 3.76 -4.25
N THR A 75 6.95 3.23 -5.47
CA THR A 75 8.19 3.06 -6.21
C THR A 75 8.25 4.16 -7.24
N ALA A 76 9.40 4.79 -7.36
CA ALA A 76 9.54 6.00 -8.17
C ALA A 76 10.69 5.88 -9.16
N GLU A 77 10.47 6.47 -10.32
CA GLU A 77 11.47 6.52 -11.35
C GLU A 77 11.35 7.88 -12.06
N GLY A 78 12.46 8.55 -12.30
CA GLY A 78 12.44 9.84 -12.92
C GLY A 78 12.47 10.98 -11.92
N ARG A 79 12.90 12.14 -12.38
CA ARG A 79 13.18 13.28 -11.49
C ARG A 79 11.95 13.73 -10.70
N VAL A 80 10.82 13.90 -11.39
CA VAL A 80 9.63 14.41 -10.73
C VAL A 80 9.10 13.41 -9.71
N ALA A 81 9.05 12.14 -10.08
CA ALA A 81 8.54 11.12 -9.17
C ALA A 81 9.42 10.97 -7.93
N ILE A 82 10.74 11.05 -8.12
CA ILE A 82 11.67 10.97 -6.99
C ILE A 82 11.51 12.17 -6.07
N GLN A 83 11.31 13.34 -6.64
CA GLN A 83 11.08 14.55 -5.86
C GLN A 83 9.80 14.43 -5.05
N ASP A 84 8.71 13.98 -5.68
CA ASP A 84 7.44 13.76 -5.00
C ASP A 84 7.59 12.73 -3.88
N SER A 85 8.41 11.71 -4.12
CA SER A 85 8.61 10.64 -3.15
C SER A 85 9.20 11.16 -1.85
N LYS A 86 10.05 12.17 -1.91
CA LYS A 86 10.62 12.74 -0.69
C LYS A 86 9.56 13.37 0.18
N GLN A 87 8.61 14.04 -0.44
CA GLN A 87 7.49 14.64 0.29
C GLN A 87 6.58 13.57 0.88
N LEU A 88 6.33 12.52 0.10
CA LEU A 88 5.50 11.42 0.57
C LEU A 88 6.11 10.72 1.76
N ARG A 89 7.42 10.45 1.70
CA ARG A 89 8.12 9.79 2.79
C ARG A 89 8.03 10.62 4.07
N ARG A 90 8.25 11.93 3.93
CA ARG A 90 8.19 12.82 5.09
C ARG A 90 6.80 12.84 5.71
N ALA A 91 5.78 12.94 4.86
CA ALA A 91 4.41 12.97 5.35
C ALA A 91 4.02 11.65 6.00
N ALA A 92 4.45 10.54 5.41
CA ALA A 92 4.17 9.23 5.99
C ALA A 92 4.81 9.09 7.37
N LEU A 93 6.06 9.53 7.50
CA LEU A 93 6.75 9.47 8.78
C LEU A 93 6.04 10.31 9.82
N GLN A 94 5.66 11.53 9.46
CA GLN A 94 4.98 12.44 10.38
C GLN A 94 3.61 11.92 10.83
N ASN A 95 2.94 11.17 9.97
CA ASN A 95 1.61 10.67 10.26
C ASN A 95 1.60 9.19 10.64
N LYS A 96 2.77 8.62 10.88
CA LYS A 96 2.93 7.23 11.33
C LYS A 96 2.32 6.23 10.36
N VAL A 97 2.52 6.47 9.08
CA VAL A 97 2.06 5.59 8.01
C VAL A 97 3.25 4.75 7.56
N ALA A 98 3.07 3.45 7.45
CA ALA A 98 4.11 2.57 6.94
C ALA A 98 4.38 2.91 5.48
N TYR A 99 5.64 2.82 5.06
CA TYR A 99 6.04 3.30 3.74
C TYR A 99 7.13 2.40 3.18
N THR A 100 6.92 1.86 1.99
CA THR A 100 7.95 1.06 1.33
C THR A 100 8.21 1.60 -0.07
N THR A 101 9.42 1.39 -0.56
CA THR A 101 9.87 1.95 -1.82
C THR A 101 10.25 0.90 -2.85
N THR A 102 10.18 -0.37 -2.51
CA THR A 102 10.46 -1.46 -3.45
C THR A 102 9.36 -2.50 -3.39
N MET A 103 9.19 -3.21 -4.49
CA MET A 103 8.20 -4.28 -4.53
C MET A 103 8.58 -5.42 -3.59
N ASN A 104 9.86 -5.71 -3.44
CA ASN A 104 10.30 -6.76 -2.52
C ASN A 104 9.88 -6.44 -1.09
N GLU A 105 10.08 -5.20 -0.66
CA GLU A 105 9.65 -4.79 0.67
C GLU A 105 8.13 -4.85 0.80
N ALA A 106 7.42 -4.47 -0.25
CA ALA A 106 5.97 -4.48 -0.22
C ALA A 106 5.43 -5.90 -0.06
N PHE A 107 5.99 -6.85 -0.78
CA PHE A 107 5.57 -8.24 -0.65
C PHE A 107 5.93 -8.80 0.72
N ALA A 108 7.11 -8.46 1.24
CA ALA A 108 7.51 -8.91 2.56
C ALA A 108 6.57 -8.35 3.63
N THR A 109 6.19 -7.08 3.52
CA THR A 109 5.25 -6.47 4.45
C THR A 109 3.90 -7.13 4.37
N CYS A 110 3.45 -7.43 3.15
CA CYS A 110 2.17 -8.10 2.95
C CYS A 110 2.16 -9.47 3.62
N MET A 111 3.26 -10.22 3.50
CA MET A 111 3.37 -11.51 4.15
C MET A 111 3.37 -11.39 5.67
N ALA A 112 4.05 -10.38 6.19
CA ALA A 112 4.07 -10.15 7.62
C ALA A 112 2.68 -9.84 8.15
N ILE A 113 1.92 -9.02 7.43
CA ILE A 113 0.55 -8.71 7.81
C ILE A 113 -0.30 -9.97 7.80
N SER A 114 -0.13 -10.80 6.79
CA SER A 114 -0.88 -12.04 6.67
C SER A 114 -0.61 -12.97 7.85
N VAL A 115 0.66 -13.10 8.24
CA VAL A 115 1.02 -13.94 9.38
C VAL A 115 0.43 -13.39 10.67
N ASP A 116 0.52 -12.07 10.88
CA ASP A 116 -0.05 -11.46 12.07
C ASP A 116 -1.54 -11.68 12.15
N ALA A 117 -2.25 -11.52 11.04
CA ALA A 117 -3.69 -11.73 11.03
C ALA A 117 -4.03 -13.16 11.40
N THR A 118 -3.30 -14.11 10.85
CA THR A 118 -3.52 -15.52 11.17
C THR A 118 -3.22 -15.80 12.62
N ALA A 119 -2.12 -15.26 13.12
CA ALA A 119 -1.75 -15.45 14.52
C ALA A 119 -2.78 -14.88 15.46
N ASN A 120 -3.29 -13.69 15.16
CA ASN A 120 -4.30 -13.07 16.00
C ASN A 120 -5.59 -13.89 16.02
N VAL A 121 -6.00 -14.39 14.87
CA VAL A 121 -7.19 -15.23 14.81
C VAL A 121 -7.00 -16.48 15.63
N ASN A 122 -5.86 -17.11 15.51
CA ASN A 122 -5.56 -18.31 16.27
C ASN A 122 -5.55 -18.03 17.76
N SER A 123 -5.00 -16.93 18.17
CA SER A 123 -4.96 -16.57 19.57
C SER A 123 -6.35 -16.45 20.15
N VAL A 124 -7.24 -15.83 19.40
CA VAL A 124 -8.59 -15.65 19.88
C VAL A 124 -9.31 -16.97 19.97
N GLN A 125 -9.13 -17.83 18.97
CA GLN A 125 -9.88 -19.06 18.94
C GLN A 125 -9.37 -20.13 19.86
N GLU A 126 -8.08 -20.26 19.91
CA GLU A 126 -7.47 -21.37 20.60
C GLU A 126 -6.77 -20.98 21.83
N LEU A 127 -6.79 -19.71 22.12
CA LEU A 127 -6.20 -19.22 23.28
C LEU A 127 -4.83 -19.62 23.41
N HIS A 128 -4.13 -19.50 22.29
CA HIS A 128 -2.74 -19.47 22.36
C HIS A 128 -1.97 -20.71 22.18
N GLN A 129 -2.62 -21.83 22.15
CA GLN A 129 -1.81 -22.98 21.93
C GLN A 129 -1.10 -22.93 20.62
N LYS A 130 -1.74 -22.36 19.61
CA LYS A 130 -1.09 -22.23 18.33
C LYS A 130 -0.08 -21.14 18.32
N VAL A 131 -0.32 -20.13 19.06
CA VAL A 131 0.57 -19.00 19.08
C VAL A 131 1.97 -19.37 19.45
N LYS A 132 2.11 -20.32 20.34
CA LYS A 132 3.42 -20.72 20.76
C LYS A 132 4.23 -21.36 19.72
N ASN A 133 3.63 -21.83 18.68
CA ASN A 133 4.35 -22.50 17.62
C ASN A 133 4.92 -21.55 16.61
N ARG A 134 4.83 -20.30 16.83
CA ARG A 134 5.36 -19.33 15.88
C ARG A 134 6.70 -18.84 16.26
#